data_f54c4734cfb40f2490b58bb83d565683
#
_entry.id   f54c4734cfb40f2490b58bb83d565683
#
_cell.length_a   1.000
_cell.length_b   1.000
_cell.length_c   1.000
_cell.angle_alpha   90.00
_cell.angle_beta   90.00
_cell.angle_gamma   90.00
#
_symmetry.space_group_name_H-M   'P 1'
#
loop_
_entity.id
_entity.type
_entity.pdbx_description
1 polymer ?
#
loop_
_entity_poly.entity_id
_entity_poly.type
_entity_poly.pdbx_seq_one_letter_code
_entity_poly.pdbx_strand_id
1 'polypeptide(L)'
;MVKDDGLAGGKGVVVTHDRAEALAHAKRCFESDHRVVVEEYLDGPEVSLFAICDGTRALPMQPAQDFKRVGNGGVGPNTGGMGAYTPLPWAPDDLVETVSTTIISPTLRAMADRGTPFVGLLYVGLALTSAGPKVVEFNVRFGDPETEPLLSMVESPMAQIMAAAARGDLSGVDGLRFRCGAAVGVVMASEGYPACPAKGRRVVAPVDDEDVLHAGTRIEGDGLVTSGGRVLVVLGHGETLAGARADAYRRIDQLEVSDGFHRTDIARHAAELEAVDEMADGRAPQSENSTNLTDGESS
;
A
#
# COMPACT_ATOMS: atom_id res chain seq x y z
N MET A 1 2.24 -19.44 12.80
CA MET A 1 1.54 -18.18 13.14
C MET A 1 0.33 -18.50 14.02
N VAL A 2 0.02 -17.63 14.99
CA VAL A 2 -1.13 -17.79 15.90
C VAL A 2 -1.96 -16.52 15.84
N LYS A 3 -3.22 -16.65 15.47
CA LYS A 3 -4.17 -15.53 15.31
C LYS A 3 -5.30 -15.64 16.32
N ASP A 4 -5.71 -14.52 16.87
CA ASP A 4 -6.97 -14.38 17.58
C ASP A 4 -8.13 -14.43 16.56
N ASP A 5 -9.14 -15.28 16.78
CA ASP A 5 -10.33 -15.39 15.92
C ASP A 5 -11.36 -14.26 16.18
N GLY A 6 -11.03 -13.32 17.07
CA GLY A 6 -11.82 -12.14 17.36
C GLY A 6 -11.43 -10.92 16.50
N LEU A 7 -12.22 -9.85 16.61
CA LEU A 7 -11.92 -8.57 15.95
C LEU A 7 -10.75 -7.89 16.65
N ALA A 8 -9.54 -8.04 16.12
CA ALA A 8 -8.31 -7.56 16.75
C ALA A 8 -7.59 -6.43 15.99
N GLY A 9 -8.12 -5.98 14.84
CA GLY A 9 -7.56 -4.86 14.07
C GLY A 9 -6.09 -5.04 13.69
N GLY A 10 -5.68 -6.26 13.31
CA GLY A 10 -4.29 -6.60 12.96
C GLY A 10 -3.34 -6.77 14.16
N LYS A 11 -3.82 -6.59 15.39
CA LYS A 11 -3.00 -6.69 16.62
C LYS A 11 -3.08 -8.05 17.32
N GLY A 12 -3.99 -8.92 16.89
CA GLY A 12 -4.22 -10.25 17.46
C GLY A 12 -3.38 -11.35 16.82
N VAL A 13 -2.25 -11.05 16.20
CA VAL A 13 -1.43 -12.02 15.47
C VAL A 13 -0.01 -12.04 16.04
N VAL A 14 0.49 -13.26 16.26
CA VAL A 14 1.90 -13.51 16.57
C VAL A 14 2.48 -14.45 15.53
N VAL A 15 3.53 -13.98 14.87
CA VAL A 15 4.35 -14.77 13.95
C VAL A 15 5.69 -15.01 14.63
N THR A 16 5.96 -16.26 14.98
CA THR A 16 7.15 -16.61 15.77
C THR A 16 7.63 -18.03 15.49
N HIS A 17 8.91 -18.26 15.65
CA HIS A 17 9.52 -19.58 15.72
C HIS A 17 9.61 -20.08 17.17
N ASP A 18 9.36 -19.22 18.16
CA ASP A 18 9.37 -19.61 19.57
C ASP A 18 8.01 -20.18 20.01
N ARG A 19 8.01 -21.46 20.35
CA ARG A 19 6.82 -22.15 20.85
C ARG A 19 6.30 -21.54 22.16
N ALA A 20 7.17 -21.03 23.04
CA ALA A 20 6.73 -20.45 24.30
C ALA A 20 5.98 -19.12 24.07
N GLU A 21 6.45 -18.31 23.15
CA GLU A 21 5.77 -17.08 22.74
C GLU A 21 4.41 -17.37 22.08
N ALA A 22 4.36 -18.35 21.16
CA ALA A 22 3.10 -18.79 20.54
C ALA A 22 2.07 -19.26 21.57
N LEU A 23 2.49 -20.08 22.54
CA LEU A 23 1.62 -20.57 23.61
C LEU A 23 1.17 -19.44 24.56
N ALA A 24 2.04 -18.49 24.86
CA ALA A 24 1.69 -17.34 25.69
C ALA A 24 0.64 -16.46 25.00
N HIS A 25 0.74 -16.26 23.68
CA HIS A 25 -0.26 -15.53 22.91
C HIS A 25 -1.61 -16.28 22.88
N ALA A 26 -1.59 -17.58 22.58
CA ALA A 26 -2.80 -18.39 22.58
C ALA A 26 -3.52 -18.36 23.95
N LYS A 27 -2.77 -18.43 25.05
CA LYS A 27 -3.37 -18.32 26.40
C LYS A 27 -4.08 -17.00 26.61
N ARG A 28 -3.48 -15.86 26.21
CA ARG A 28 -4.12 -14.55 26.30
C ARG A 28 -5.42 -14.47 25.50
N CYS A 29 -5.45 -15.07 24.30
CA CYS A 29 -6.70 -15.15 23.52
C CYS A 29 -7.78 -15.92 24.26
N PHE A 30 -7.45 -17.08 24.85
CA PHE A 30 -8.39 -17.89 25.64
C PHE A 30 -8.87 -17.19 26.92
N GLU A 31 -8.02 -16.41 27.58
CA GLU A 31 -8.39 -15.58 28.74
C GLU A 31 -9.42 -14.52 28.37
N SER A 32 -9.46 -14.10 27.10
CA SER A 32 -10.45 -13.18 26.54
C SER A 32 -11.67 -13.88 25.93
N ASP A 33 -11.84 -15.19 26.17
CA ASP A 33 -12.90 -16.04 25.60
C ASP A 33 -12.91 -16.11 24.06
N HIS A 34 -11.75 -15.87 23.43
CA HIS A 34 -11.59 -15.97 21.99
C HIS A 34 -11.01 -17.32 21.59
N ARG A 35 -11.37 -17.77 20.40
CA ARG A 35 -10.73 -18.93 19.74
C ARG A 35 -9.42 -18.50 19.12
N VAL A 36 -8.59 -19.46 18.77
CA VAL A 36 -7.29 -19.26 18.13
C VAL A 36 -7.26 -20.00 16.81
N VAL A 37 -6.73 -19.33 15.79
CA VAL A 37 -6.40 -19.96 14.52
C VAL A 37 -4.89 -20.14 14.47
N VAL A 38 -4.45 -21.40 14.22
CA VAL A 38 -3.03 -21.72 14.04
C VAL A 38 -2.79 -22.01 12.57
N GLU A 39 -1.92 -21.20 11.96
CA GLU A 39 -1.60 -21.30 10.54
C GLU A 39 -0.13 -21.64 10.31
N GLU A 40 0.17 -22.15 9.11
CA GLU A 40 1.54 -22.33 8.66
C GLU A 40 2.28 -20.99 8.62
N TYR A 41 3.60 -21.04 8.73
CA TYR A 41 4.43 -19.87 8.45
C TYR A 41 4.49 -19.65 6.94
N LEU A 42 4.11 -18.45 6.51
CA LEU A 42 4.24 -18.03 5.12
C LEU A 42 5.55 -17.28 4.97
N ASP A 43 6.47 -17.84 4.18
CA ASP A 43 7.71 -17.18 3.78
C ASP A 43 7.45 -16.18 2.66
N GLY A 44 8.40 -15.29 2.41
CA GLY A 44 8.34 -14.32 1.32
C GLY A 44 7.68 -12.98 1.66
N PRO A 45 7.78 -12.01 0.73
CA PRO A 45 7.27 -10.66 0.92
C PRO A 45 5.74 -10.62 0.84
N GLU A 46 5.15 -9.69 1.60
CA GLU A 46 3.72 -9.40 1.51
C GLU A 46 3.43 -8.49 0.30
N VAL A 47 2.28 -8.72 -0.33
CA VAL A 47 1.75 -7.97 -1.46
C VAL A 47 0.27 -7.72 -1.26
N SER A 48 -0.18 -6.53 -1.64
CA SER A 48 -1.58 -6.13 -1.67
C SER A 48 -2.09 -6.14 -3.10
N LEU A 49 -3.12 -6.93 -3.40
CA LEU A 49 -3.81 -6.94 -4.68
C LEU A 49 -5.28 -6.60 -4.50
N PHE A 50 -5.75 -5.61 -5.23
CA PHE A 50 -7.14 -5.16 -5.18
C PHE A 50 -7.89 -5.62 -6.43
N ALA A 51 -9.19 -5.88 -6.28
CA ALA A 51 -10.07 -6.15 -7.40
C ALA A 51 -11.44 -5.53 -7.18
N ILE A 52 -11.97 -4.87 -8.21
CA ILE A 52 -13.36 -4.37 -8.23
C ILE A 52 -14.26 -5.51 -8.70
N CYS A 53 -15.25 -5.88 -7.91
CA CYS A 53 -16.08 -7.05 -8.12
C CYS A 53 -17.55 -6.68 -8.29
N ASP A 54 -18.26 -7.36 -9.21
CA ASP A 54 -19.69 -7.18 -9.49
C ASP A 54 -20.57 -8.35 -9.00
N GLY A 55 -19.99 -9.29 -8.26
CA GLY A 55 -20.65 -10.52 -7.80
C GLY A 55 -20.27 -11.74 -8.62
N THR A 56 -19.79 -11.58 -9.84
CA THR A 56 -19.40 -12.67 -10.76
C THR A 56 -18.04 -12.44 -11.39
N ARG A 57 -17.74 -11.21 -11.77
CA ARG A 57 -16.49 -10.77 -12.39
C ARG A 57 -15.67 -9.95 -11.42
N ALA A 58 -14.36 -9.95 -11.62
CA ALA A 58 -13.42 -9.07 -10.96
C ALA A 58 -12.56 -8.33 -11.98
N LEU A 59 -12.28 -7.06 -11.72
CA LEU A 59 -11.29 -6.26 -12.40
C LEU A 59 -10.12 -6.06 -11.44
N PRO A 60 -9.02 -6.82 -11.59
CA PRO A 60 -7.85 -6.66 -10.75
C PRO A 60 -7.14 -5.35 -11.06
N MET A 61 -6.50 -4.79 -10.05
CA MET A 61 -5.65 -3.61 -10.13
C MET A 61 -4.17 -4.03 -10.21
N GLN A 62 -3.27 -3.07 -10.35
CA GLN A 62 -1.84 -3.31 -10.17
C GLN A 62 -1.57 -3.74 -8.72
N PRO A 63 -0.58 -4.62 -8.48
CA PRO A 63 -0.17 -4.96 -7.12
C PRO A 63 0.55 -3.78 -6.47
N ALA A 64 0.40 -3.67 -5.16
CA ALA A 64 1.10 -2.70 -4.33
C ALA A 64 1.77 -3.39 -3.15
N GLN A 65 2.75 -2.74 -2.55
CA GLN A 65 3.35 -3.20 -1.30
C GLN A 65 3.32 -2.09 -0.26
N ASP A 66 2.87 -2.43 0.95
CA ASP A 66 2.87 -1.53 2.09
C ASP A 66 4.04 -1.80 3.06
N PHE A 67 4.30 -0.83 3.93
CA PHE A 67 5.33 -0.87 4.97
C PHE A 67 4.68 -0.79 6.34
N LYS A 68 4.33 -1.94 6.90
CA LYS A 68 3.52 -2.05 8.14
C LYS A 68 4.26 -1.66 9.42
N ARG A 69 5.59 -1.80 9.47
CA ARG A 69 6.38 -1.49 10.67
C ARG A 69 6.68 0.00 10.77
N VAL A 70 6.66 0.53 12.00
CA VAL A 70 6.82 1.96 12.26
C VAL A 70 8.19 2.52 11.91
N GLY A 71 9.24 1.73 12.05
CA GLY A 71 10.63 2.18 11.88
C GLY A 71 11.29 1.70 10.60
N ASN A 72 12.34 2.42 10.18
CA ASN A 72 13.20 2.04 9.07
C ASN A 72 13.75 0.62 9.26
N GLY A 73 13.96 -0.09 8.15
CA GLY A 73 14.41 -1.49 8.19
C GLY A 73 13.34 -2.47 8.69
N GLY A 74 12.08 -2.05 8.76
CA GLY A 74 10.98 -2.92 9.17
C GLY A 74 11.00 -3.30 10.65
N VAL A 75 11.45 -2.40 11.52
CA VAL A 75 11.53 -2.64 12.97
C VAL A 75 10.41 -1.93 13.73
N GLY A 76 10.23 -2.33 14.99
CA GLY A 76 9.21 -1.75 15.87
C GLY A 76 7.81 -2.36 15.68
N PRO A 77 6.78 -1.80 16.31
CA PRO A 77 5.41 -2.30 16.23
C PRO A 77 4.79 -2.18 14.85
N ASN A 78 3.77 -3.00 14.59
CA ASN A 78 2.90 -2.85 13.42
C ASN A 78 2.07 -1.57 13.53
N THR A 79 1.80 -0.97 12.38
CA THR A 79 0.98 0.23 12.20
C THR A 79 -0.14 -0.04 11.21
N GLY A 80 -0.89 0.98 10.84
CA GLY A 80 -1.80 0.94 9.69
C GLY A 80 -1.10 1.01 8.33
N GLY A 81 0.23 1.13 8.30
CA GLY A 81 1.06 1.38 7.12
C GLY A 81 1.79 2.72 7.20
N MET A 82 3.08 2.72 6.89
CA MET A 82 3.96 3.90 6.89
C MET A 82 4.27 4.39 5.48
N GLY A 83 3.73 3.74 4.47
CA GLY A 83 3.88 4.06 3.07
C GLY A 83 3.61 2.84 2.20
N ALA A 84 3.42 3.07 0.92
CA ALA A 84 3.22 2.04 -0.08
C ALA A 84 3.76 2.49 -1.44
N TYR A 85 3.87 1.56 -2.38
CA TYR A 85 4.27 1.85 -3.75
C TYR A 85 3.66 0.87 -4.74
N THR A 86 3.62 1.28 -5.99
CA THR A 86 3.19 0.50 -7.15
C THR A 86 3.91 1.05 -8.41
N PRO A 87 4.21 0.22 -9.44
CA PRO A 87 4.10 -1.23 -9.49
C PRO A 87 5.18 -1.95 -8.67
N LEU A 88 5.16 -3.29 -8.69
CA LEU A 88 6.16 -4.13 -8.03
C LEU A 88 7.07 -4.79 -9.08
N PRO A 89 8.21 -4.20 -9.45
CA PRO A 89 9.06 -4.72 -10.54
C PRO A 89 9.67 -6.10 -10.22
N TRP A 90 9.80 -6.44 -8.95
CA TRP A 90 10.33 -7.72 -8.48
C TRP A 90 9.29 -8.84 -8.41
N ALA A 91 7.99 -8.52 -8.56
CA ALA A 91 6.93 -9.52 -8.55
C ALA A 91 6.88 -10.28 -9.89
N PRO A 92 6.45 -11.56 -9.90
CA PRO A 92 6.27 -12.29 -11.15
C PRO A 92 5.29 -11.57 -12.10
N ASP A 93 5.59 -11.54 -13.38
CA ASP A 93 4.77 -10.87 -14.40
C ASP A 93 3.34 -11.44 -14.45
N ASP A 94 3.18 -12.73 -14.18
CA ASP A 94 1.90 -13.44 -14.16
C ASP A 94 1.18 -13.38 -12.81
N LEU A 95 1.68 -12.62 -11.82
CA LEU A 95 1.11 -12.57 -10.48
C LEU A 95 -0.38 -12.23 -10.49
N VAL A 96 -0.76 -11.18 -11.22
CA VAL A 96 -2.16 -10.71 -11.28
C VAL A 96 -3.07 -11.78 -11.89
N GLU A 97 -2.64 -12.43 -12.97
CA GLU A 97 -3.37 -13.51 -13.63
C GLU A 97 -3.49 -14.74 -12.73
N THR A 98 -2.37 -15.16 -12.12
CA THR A 98 -2.33 -16.28 -11.18
C THR A 98 -3.28 -16.07 -10.00
N VAL A 99 -3.22 -14.90 -9.35
CA VAL A 99 -4.09 -14.59 -8.19
C VAL A 99 -5.56 -14.47 -8.64
N SER A 100 -5.82 -13.90 -9.81
CA SER A 100 -7.18 -13.77 -10.34
C SER A 100 -7.82 -15.13 -10.59
N THR A 101 -7.06 -16.08 -11.16
CA THR A 101 -7.56 -17.41 -11.51
C THR A 101 -7.63 -18.36 -10.33
N THR A 102 -6.63 -18.34 -9.44
CA THR A 102 -6.48 -19.30 -8.36
C THR A 102 -7.10 -18.84 -7.03
N ILE A 103 -7.29 -17.54 -6.82
CA ILE A 103 -7.78 -16.98 -5.55
C ILE A 103 -9.06 -16.17 -5.76
N ILE A 104 -9.03 -15.09 -6.57
CA ILE A 104 -10.18 -14.17 -6.66
C ILE A 104 -11.40 -14.84 -7.27
N SER A 105 -11.27 -15.45 -8.45
CA SER A 105 -12.39 -16.09 -9.14
C SER A 105 -13.00 -17.24 -8.35
N PRO A 106 -12.23 -18.15 -7.72
CA PRO A 106 -12.79 -19.17 -6.83
C PRO A 106 -13.51 -18.57 -5.60
N THR A 107 -12.98 -17.48 -5.04
CA THR A 107 -13.60 -16.78 -3.90
C THR A 107 -14.96 -16.22 -4.28
N LEU A 108 -15.05 -15.47 -5.40
CA LEU A 108 -16.32 -14.92 -5.88
C LEU A 108 -17.34 -16.02 -6.18
N ARG A 109 -16.91 -17.12 -6.81
CA ARG A 109 -17.77 -18.27 -7.08
C ARG A 109 -18.30 -18.89 -5.78
N ALA A 110 -17.43 -19.12 -4.81
CA ALA A 110 -17.83 -19.67 -3.52
C ALA A 110 -18.81 -18.77 -2.76
N MET A 111 -18.68 -17.45 -2.87
CA MET A 111 -19.64 -16.49 -2.31
C MET A 111 -20.98 -16.54 -3.03
N ALA A 112 -21.00 -16.61 -4.36
CA ALA A 112 -22.21 -16.73 -5.17
C ALA A 112 -22.95 -18.04 -4.88
N ASP A 113 -22.24 -19.18 -4.79
CA ASP A 113 -22.80 -20.50 -4.48
C ASP A 113 -23.46 -20.55 -3.09
N ARG A 114 -23.01 -19.71 -2.16
CA ARG A 114 -23.63 -19.54 -0.83
C ARG A 114 -24.84 -18.59 -0.83
N GLY A 115 -25.19 -18.02 -1.97
CA GLY A 115 -26.26 -17.02 -2.08
C GLY A 115 -25.88 -15.64 -1.55
N THR A 116 -24.60 -15.37 -1.38
CA THR A 116 -24.04 -14.09 -0.91
C THR A 116 -23.00 -13.57 -1.88
N PRO A 117 -23.36 -13.24 -3.14
CA PRO A 117 -22.40 -12.75 -4.14
C PRO A 117 -21.70 -11.48 -3.63
N PHE A 118 -20.39 -11.42 -3.83
CA PHE A 118 -19.60 -10.30 -3.36
C PHE A 118 -19.55 -9.18 -4.42
N VAL A 119 -20.11 -8.02 -4.09
CA VAL A 119 -20.07 -6.78 -4.89
C VAL A 119 -19.31 -5.72 -4.12
N GLY A 120 -18.29 -5.15 -4.72
CA GLY A 120 -17.47 -4.11 -4.11
C GLY A 120 -15.98 -4.31 -4.35
N LEU A 121 -15.16 -3.74 -3.49
CA LEU A 121 -13.72 -3.87 -3.56
C LEU A 121 -13.24 -5.04 -2.68
N LEU A 122 -12.59 -6.00 -3.31
CA LEU A 122 -11.89 -7.09 -2.65
C LEU A 122 -10.41 -6.73 -2.55
N TYR A 123 -9.88 -6.67 -1.35
CA TYR A 123 -8.46 -6.55 -1.06
C TYR A 123 -7.94 -7.93 -0.65
N VAL A 124 -7.01 -8.46 -1.41
CA VAL A 124 -6.34 -9.73 -1.16
C VAL A 124 -4.93 -9.44 -0.63
N GLY A 125 -4.73 -9.63 0.66
CA GLY A 125 -3.41 -9.62 1.28
C GLY A 125 -2.71 -10.95 1.02
N LEU A 126 -1.56 -10.92 0.38
CA LEU A 126 -0.82 -12.08 -0.09
C LEU A 126 0.55 -12.14 0.56
N ALA A 127 1.08 -13.35 0.72
CA ALA A 127 2.51 -13.62 0.84
C ALA A 127 2.96 -14.33 -0.45
N LEU A 128 3.99 -13.81 -1.11
CA LEU A 128 4.60 -14.47 -2.28
C LEU A 128 5.60 -15.49 -1.79
N THR A 129 5.09 -16.68 -1.44
CA THR A 129 5.90 -17.76 -0.87
C THR A 129 6.69 -18.50 -1.94
N SER A 130 7.68 -19.30 -1.52
CA SER A 130 8.41 -20.22 -2.40
C SER A 130 7.50 -21.24 -3.12
N ALA A 131 6.29 -21.46 -2.61
CA ALA A 131 5.27 -22.34 -3.21
C ALA A 131 4.18 -21.57 -3.99
N GLY A 132 4.41 -20.29 -4.29
CA GLY A 132 3.48 -19.39 -4.97
C GLY A 132 2.70 -18.47 -4.03
N PRO A 133 1.77 -17.67 -4.56
CA PRO A 133 1.01 -16.71 -3.76
C PRO A 133 0.06 -17.43 -2.79
N LYS A 134 0.09 -17.03 -1.53
CA LYS A 134 -0.79 -17.52 -0.46
C LYS A 134 -1.55 -16.36 0.18
N VAL A 135 -2.82 -16.59 0.51
CA VAL A 135 -3.66 -15.57 1.15
C VAL A 135 -3.28 -15.44 2.62
N VAL A 136 -2.99 -14.22 3.02
CA VAL A 136 -2.83 -13.83 4.43
C VAL A 136 -4.18 -13.44 5.02
N GLU A 137 -4.92 -12.58 4.30
CA GLU A 137 -6.25 -12.11 4.68
C GLU A 137 -7.01 -11.52 3.49
N PHE A 138 -8.33 -11.43 3.63
CA PHE A 138 -9.18 -10.61 2.78
C PHE A 138 -9.67 -9.38 3.56
N ASN A 139 -9.70 -8.24 2.88
CA ASN A 139 -10.39 -7.04 3.34
C ASN A 139 -11.43 -6.63 2.29
N VAL A 140 -12.49 -5.94 2.71
CA VAL A 140 -13.59 -5.51 1.83
C VAL A 140 -13.64 -3.98 1.69
N ARG A 141 -12.47 -3.39 1.65
CA ARG A 141 -12.22 -1.93 1.55
C ARG A 141 -10.89 -1.68 0.87
N PHE A 142 -10.71 -0.46 0.41
CA PHE A 142 -9.39 0.01 0.00
C PHE A 142 -8.39 -0.08 1.16
N GLY A 143 -7.13 -0.34 0.84
CA GLY A 143 -6.00 -0.22 1.77
C GLY A 143 -5.66 1.26 1.99
N ASP A 144 -5.03 1.54 3.09
CA ASP A 144 -4.47 2.83 3.43
C ASP A 144 -3.15 2.52 4.17
N PRO A 145 -1.98 2.78 3.53
CA PRO A 145 -1.72 3.75 2.46
C PRO A 145 -1.54 3.17 1.04
N GLU A 146 -2.07 2.02 0.68
CA GLU A 146 -1.86 1.44 -0.66
C GLU A 146 -2.70 2.14 -1.74
N THR A 147 -3.89 2.62 -1.36
CA THR A 147 -4.86 3.21 -2.30
C THR A 147 -4.33 4.47 -2.94
N GLU A 148 -3.65 5.30 -2.20
CA GLU A 148 -3.18 6.60 -2.63
C GLU A 148 -2.22 6.48 -3.83
N PRO A 149 -1.09 5.75 -3.75
CA PRO A 149 -0.23 5.57 -4.92
C PRO A 149 -0.91 4.74 -6.01
N LEU A 150 -1.77 3.78 -5.66
CA LEU A 150 -2.43 2.93 -6.65
C LEU A 150 -3.44 3.72 -7.50
N LEU A 151 -4.33 4.51 -6.87
CA LEU A 151 -5.33 5.29 -7.60
C LEU A 151 -4.71 6.46 -8.36
N SER A 152 -3.60 7.03 -7.91
CA SER A 152 -2.89 8.08 -8.64
C SER A 152 -2.35 7.61 -9.99
N MET A 153 -2.15 6.29 -10.15
CA MET A 153 -1.71 5.67 -11.40
C MET A 153 -2.86 5.27 -12.34
N VAL A 154 -4.12 5.30 -11.89
CA VAL A 154 -5.26 4.86 -12.71
C VAL A 154 -5.69 5.93 -13.70
N GLU A 155 -5.78 5.56 -14.99
CA GLU A 155 -6.35 6.39 -16.06
C GLU A 155 -7.82 6.07 -16.36
N SER A 156 -8.27 4.87 -16.00
CA SER A 156 -9.65 4.45 -16.24
C SER A 156 -10.64 5.28 -15.42
N PRO A 157 -11.86 5.52 -15.93
CA PRO A 157 -12.87 6.34 -15.25
C PRO A 157 -13.45 5.61 -14.03
N MET A 158 -12.74 5.64 -12.90
CA MET A 158 -13.02 4.86 -11.69
C MET A 158 -14.45 5.02 -11.18
N ALA A 159 -15.01 6.24 -11.17
CA ALA A 159 -16.38 6.46 -10.72
C ALA A 159 -17.41 5.70 -11.56
N GLN A 160 -17.21 5.62 -12.88
CA GLN A 160 -18.10 4.88 -13.79
C GLN A 160 -17.95 3.37 -13.58
N ILE A 161 -16.71 2.89 -13.37
CA ILE A 161 -16.42 1.47 -13.12
C ILE A 161 -17.01 1.03 -11.77
N MET A 162 -16.83 1.82 -10.71
CA MET A 162 -17.45 1.55 -9.41
C MET A 162 -18.98 1.55 -9.49
N ALA A 163 -19.57 2.48 -10.25
CA ALA A 163 -21.01 2.50 -10.48
C ALA A 163 -21.50 1.28 -11.27
N ALA A 164 -20.73 0.77 -12.23
CA ALA A 164 -21.03 -0.45 -12.98
C ALA A 164 -20.95 -1.68 -12.05
N ALA A 165 -19.89 -1.80 -11.25
CA ALA A 165 -19.76 -2.85 -10.25
C ALA A 165 -20.93 -2.87 -9.26
N ALA A 166 -21.32 -1.68 -8.74
CA ALA A 166 -22.44 -1.55 -7.82
C ALA A 166 -23.80 -1.96 -8.42
N ARG A 167 -23.95 -1.88 -9.74
CA ARG A 167 -25.12 -2.39 -10.47
C ARG A 167 -25.03 -3.89 -10.80
N GLY A 168 -23.89 -4.54 -10.48
CA GLY A 168 -23.65 -5.95 -10.76
C GLY A 168 -23.30 -6.23 -12.23
N ASP A 169 -22.75 -5.27 -12.96
CA ASP A 169 -22.45 -5.42 -14.38
C ASP A 169 -21.12 -4.72 -14.77
N LEU A 170 -20.05 -5.48 -14.80
CA LEU A 170 -18.75 -5.09 -15.33
C LEU A 170 -18.49 -5.63 -16.74
N SER A 171 -19.54 -6.16 -17.44
CA SER A 171 -19.36 -6.79 -18.77
C SER A 171 -18.82 -5.83 -19.83
N GLY A 172 -19.12 -4.53 -19.72
CA GLY A 172 -18.62 -3.49 -20.60
C GLY A 172 -17.23 -2.94 -20.29
N VAL A 173 -16.52 -3.54 -19.33
CA VAL A 173 -15.17 -3.11 -18.93
C VAL A 173 -14.17 -4.23 -19.17
N ASP A 174 -13.26 -4.05 -20.13
CA ASP A 174 -12.27 -5.08 -20.50
C ASP A 174 -11.13 -5.16 -19.49
N GLY A 175 -10.80 -4.07 -18.78
CA GLY A 175 -9.75 -3.98 -17.78
C GLY A 175 -9.51 -2.55 -17.32
N LEU A 176 -8.63 -2.40 -16.34
CA LEU A 176 -8.18 -1.10 -15.87
C LEU A 176 -6.92 -0.66 -16.64
N ARG A 177 -6.86 0.62 -16.98
CA ARG A 177 -5.66 1.23 -17.56
C ARG A 177 -4.94 2.04 -16.51
N PHE A 178 -3.63 1.93 -16.54
CA PHE A 178 -2.71 2.64 -15.66
C PHE A 178 -1.72 3.45 -16.48
N ARG A 179 -1.30 4.60 -15.96
CA ARG A 179 -0.18 5.34 -16.57
C ARG A 179 1.12 4.56 -16.44
N CYS A 180 2.04 4.80 -17.38
CA CYS A 180 3.40 4.29 -17.27
C CYS A 180 4.14 4.94 -16.09
N GLY A 181 5.16 4.25 -15.57
CA GLY A 181 5.97 4.71 -14.45
C GLY A 181 5.51 4.14 -13.12
N ALA A 182 5.84 4.85 -12.05
CA ALA A 182 5.63 4.40 -10.68
C ALA A 182 5.09 5.51 -9.79
N ALA A 183 4.45 5.11 -8.69
CA ALA A 183 4.04 6.00 -7.61
C ALA A 183 4.48 5.45 -6.24
N VAL A 184 4.93 6.36 -5.37
CA VAL A 184 5.34 6.08 -4.00
C VAL A 184 4.58 7.00 -3.06
N GLY A 185 3.87 6.42 -2.09
CA GLY A 185 3.22 7.15 -1.01
C GLY A 185 4.00 7.00 0.30
N VAL A 186 4.33 8.10 0.95
CA VAL A 186 5.04 8.13 2.23
C VAL A 186 4.14 8.76 3.29
N VAL A 187 3.95 8.05 4.41
CA VAL A 187 3.16 8.54 5.54
C VAL A 187 4.01 9.40 6.46
N MET A 188 3.54 10.61 6.73
CA MET A 188 4.02 11.43 7.85
C MET A 188 3.12 11.18 9.07
N ALA A 189 3.72 10.75 10.17
CA ALA A 189 3.01 10.35 11.39
C ALA A 189 3.29 11.30 12.55
N SER A 190 2.33 11.40 13.48
CA SER A 190 2.50 12.12 14.74
C SER A 190 3.47 11.41 15.67
N GLU A 191 4.14 12.19 16.51
CA GLU A 191 4.90 11.68 17.67
C GLU A 191 4.05 10.66 18.47
N GLY A 192 4.69 9.56 18.88
CA GLY A 192 4.06 8.50 19.67
C GLY A 192 3.19 7.51 18.88
N TYR A 193 3.02 7.69 17.57
CA TYR A 193 2.32 6.71 16.74
C TYR A 193 3.13 5.39 16.65
N PRO A 194 2.51 4.18 16.72
CA PRO A 194 1.07 3.92 16.73
C PRO A 194 0.43 3.86 18.12
N ALA A 195 1.19 3.88 19.21
CA ALA A 195 0.69 3.58 20.54
C ALA A 195 -0.15 4.73 21.15
N CYS A 196 0.40 5.94 21.12
CA CYS A 196 -0.23 7.13 21.70
C CYS A 196 0.09 8.39 20.88
N PRO A 197 -0.54 8.56 19.70
CA PRO A 197 -0.22 9.66 18.80
C PRO A 197 -0.61 11.02 19.40
N ALA A 198 0.32 11.97 19.35
CA ALA A 198 0.13 13.33 19.79
C ALA A 198 -0.87 14.06 18.87
N LYS A 199 -1.80 14.80 19.46
CA LYS A 199 -2.80 15.60 18.75
C LYS A 199 -2.61 17.09 19.03
N GLY A 200 -3.15 17.96 18.14
CA GLY A 200 -3.04 19.41 18.28
C GLY A 200 -1.65 19.97 17.94
N ARG A 201 -0.77 19.17 17.33
CA ARG A 201 0.53 19.65 16.85
C ARG A 201 0.36 20.38 15.52
N ARG A 202 1.11 21.46 15.32
CA ARG A 202 1.08 22.27 14.10
C ARG A 202 1.45 21.42 12.87
N VAL A 203 0.71 21.65 11.79
CA VAL A 203 0.99 21.07 10.47
C VAL A 203 1.15 22.21 9.47
N VAL A 204 2.21 22.18 8.68
CA VAL A 204 2.41 23.07 7.52
C VAL A 204 2.37 22.20 6.28
N ALA A 205 1.27 22.29 5.56
CA ALA A 205 1.04 21.55 4.33
C ALA A 205 0.05 22.34 3.45
N PRO A 206 0.16 22.25 2.11
CA PRO A 206 -0.85 22.80 1.22
C PRO A 206 -2.20 22.05 1.42
N VAL A 207 -3.30 22.77 1.28
CA VAL A 207 -4.65 22.19 1.43
C VAL A 207 -5.18 21.64 0.10
N ASP A 208 -4.72 22.20 -1.01
CA ASP A 208 -5.23 21.91 -2.35
C ASP A 208 -4.14 21.29 -3.27
N ASP A 209 -3.22 20.48 -2.71
CA ASP A 209 -2.22 19.73 -3.49
C ASP A 209 -2.69 18.28 -3.62
N GLU A 210 -2.86 17.82 -4.87
CA GLU A 210 -3.34 16.46 -5.17
C GLU A 210 -2.38 15.36 -4.69
N ASP A 211 -1.11 15.71 -4.49
CA ASP A 211 -0.06 14.80 -4.04
C ASP A 211 0.23 14.89 -2.54
N VAL A 212 -0.50 15.74 -1.80
CA VAL A 212 -0.40 15.86 -0.34
C VAL A 212 -1.76 15.60 0.30
N LEU A 213 -2.00 14.37 0.67
CA LEU A 213 -3.30 13.91 1.14
C LEU A 213 -3.42 14.04 2.66
N HIS A 214 -4.50 14.65 3.12
CA HIS A 214 -4.79 14.86 4.53
C HIS A 214 -5.49 13.64 5.13
N ALA A 215 -4.78 12.86 5.97
CA ALA A 215 -5.32 11.70 6.67
C ALA A 215 -5.81 12.04 8.09
N GLY A 216 -4.92 12.57 8.92
CA GLY A 216 -5.21 12.88 10.31
C GLY A 216 -4.94 14.34 10.65
N THR A 217 -5.50 15.26 9.92
CA THR A 217 -5.44 16.72 10.16
C THR A 217 -6.80 17.29 10.47
N ARG A 218 -6.84 18.45 11.10
CA ARG A 218 -8.02 19.30 11.27
C ARG A 218 -7.63 20.76 11.28
N ILE A 219 -8.57 21.63 10.95
CA ILE A 219 -8.42 23.08 11.13
C ILE A 219 -8.70 23.42 12.60
N GLU A 220 -7.81 24.21 13.19
CA GLU A 220 -7.97 24.75 14.54
C GLU A 220 -7.50 26.21 14.55
N GLY A 221 -8.41 27.15 14.78
CA GLY A 221 -8.14 28.57 14.54
C GLY A 221 -7.81 28.81 13.07
N ASP A 222 -6.69 29.48 12.82
CA ASP A 222 -6.23 29.83 11.45
C ASP A 222 -5.21 28.83 10.89
N GLY A 223 -5.03 27.64 11.54
CA GLY A 223 -3.99 26.69 11.14
C GLY A 223 -4.46 25.24 11.10
N LEU A 224 -3.63 24.41 10.51
CA LEU A 224 -3.77 22.96 10.51
C LEU A 224 -3.05 22.37 11.72
N VAL A 225 -3.68 21.37 12.33
CA VAL A 225 -3.09 20.60 13.42
C VAL A 225 -3.34 19.10 13.24
N THR A 226 -2.52 18.29 13.92
CA THR A 226 -2.70 16.82 13.94
C THR A 226 -3.97 16.46 14.70
N SER A 227 -4.73 15.50 14.16
CA SER A 227 -5.94 14.93 14.78
C SER A 227 -5.90 13.41 14.86
N GLY A 228 -4.94 12.77 14.19
CA GLY A 228 -4.75 11.33 14.12
C GLY A 228 -3.29 10.92 14.22
N GLY A 229 -3.01 9.63 14.11
CA GLY A 229 -1.66 9.06 14.16
C GLY A 229 -0.94 9.20 12.83
N ARG A 230 -1.56 8.81 11.72
CA ARG A 230 -1.10 9.12 10.36
C ARG A 230 -1.70 10.46 9.98
N VAL A 231 -0.86 11.42 9.64
CA VAL A 231 -1.23 12.84 9.49
C VAL A 231 -1.39 13.21 8.04
N LEU A 232 -0.38 12.91 7.22
CA LEU A 232 -0.36 13.15 5.78
C LEU A 232 0.10 11.88 5.06
N VAL A 233 -0.35 11.71 3.82
CA VAL A 233 0.24 10.80 2.84
C VAL A 233 0.78 11.67 1.71
N VAL A 234 2.08 11.58 1.44
CA VAL A 234 2.75 12.38 0.41
C VAL A 234 3.09 11.47 -0.75
N LEU A 235 2.52 11.78 -1.91
CA LEU A 235 2.75 11.04 -3.15
C LEU A 235 3.93 11.63 -3.92
N GLY A 236 4.66 10.75 -4.56
CA GLY A 236 5.63 11.09 -5.59
C GLY A 236 5.45 10.19 -6.80
N HIS A 237 5.71 10.75 -7.98
CA HIS A 237 5.56 10.08 -9.26
C HIS A 237 6.88 10.12 -10.05
N GLY A 238 7.10 9.12 -10.89
CA GLY A 238 8.30 9.06 -11.74
C GLY A 238 8.17 7.98 -12.81
N GLU A 239 9.06 8.02 -13.80
CA GLU A 239 9.18 6.95 -14.80
C GLU A 239 9.69 5.65 -14.17
N THR A 240 10.44 5.77 -13.07
CA THR A 240 10.98 4.65 -12.27
C THR A 240 10.59 4.82 -10.80
N LEU A 241 10.69 3.73 -10.03
CA LEU A 241 10.51 3.79 -8.57
C LEU A 241 11.51 4.72 -7.89
N ALA A 242 12.75 4.77 -8.40
CA ALA A 242 13.77 5.69 -7.89
C ALA A 242 13.33 7.15 -8.07
N GLY A 243 12.81 7.51 -9.25
CA GLY A 243 12.26 8.82 -9.54
C GLY A 243 11.04 9.17 -8.69
N ALA A 244 10.07 8.26 -8.61
CA ALA A 244 8.88 8.44 -7.79
C ALA A 244 9.22 8.63 -6.30
N ARG A 245 10.16 7.82 -5.80
CA ARG A 245 10.66 7.95 -4.44
C ARG A 245 11.35 9.30 -4.20
N ALA A 246 12.23 9.73 -5.09
CA ALA A 246 12.91 11.02 -4.99
C ALA A 246 11.91 12.19 -4.97
N ASP A 247 10.86 12.12 -5.80
CA ASP A 247 9.81 13.14 -5.82
C ASP A 247 9.02 13.18 -4.50
N ALA A 248 8.59 12.03 -3.95
CA ALA A 248 7.89 11.98 -2.67
C ALA A 248 8.71 12.62 -1.53
N TYR A 249 9.98 12.25 -1.40
CA TYR A 249 10.83 12.80 -0.33
C TYR A 249 11.18 14.27 -0.54
N ARG A 250 11.36 14.72 -1.77
CA ARG A 250 11.55 16.16 -2.09
C ARG A 250 10.32 16.99 -1.67
N ARG A 251 9.11 16.46 -1.82
CA ARG A 251 7.87 17.10 -1.35
C ARG A 251 7.81 17.13 0.18
N ILE A 252 8.17 16.02 0.84
CA ILE A 252 8.20 15.93 2.31
C ILE A 252 9.12 17.00 2.92
N ASP A 253 10.27 17.30 2.30
CA ASP A 253 11.21 18.31 2.76
C ASP A 253 10.60 19.74 2.78
N GLN A 254 9.46 19.96 2.12
CA GLN A 254 8.73 21.24 2.10
C GLN A 254 7.58 21.29 3.11
N LEU A 255 7.33 20.20 3.83
CA LEU A 255 6.23 20.06 4.76
C LEU A 255 6.73 20.00 6.19
N GLU A 256 5.85 20.32 7.16
CA GLU A 256 6.15 20.19 8.56
C GLU A 256 4.98 19.54 9.30
N VAL A 257 5.27 18.49 10.04
CA VAL A 257 4.42 17.99 11.11
C VAL A 257 5.22 18.10 12.39
N SER A 258 4.89 19.09 13.24
CA SER A 258 5.67 19.37 14.46
C SER A 258 5.76 18.12 15.34
N ASP A 259 7.01 17.74 15.71
CA ASP A 259 7.35 16.51 16.44
C ASP A 259 6.91 15.22 15.72
N GLY A 260 6.58 15.32 14.42
CA GLY A 260 6.20 14.18 13.59
C GLY A 260 7.41 13.46 13.01
N PHE A 261 7.16 12.32 12.38
CA PHE A 261 8.20 11.53 11.72
C PHE A 261 7.65 10.80 10.50
N HIS A 262 8.56 10.32 9.65
CA HIS A 262 8.27 9.43 8.53
C HIS A 262 9.39 8.40 8.36
N ARG A 263 9.15 7.34 7.64
CA ARG A 263 10.22 6.41 7.24
C ARG A 263 10.96 6.97 6.04
N THR A 264 12.27 6.73 6.00
CA THR A 264 13.16 7.19 4.91
C THR A 264 13.53 6.07 3.93
N ASP A 265 12.98 4.86 4.12
CA ASP A 265 13.30 3.66 3.34
C ASP A 265 12.13 3.11 2.53
N ILE A 266 11.00 3.84 2.42
CA ILE A 266 9.86 3.43 1.59
C ILE A 266 10.32 3.25 0.14
N ALA A 267 9.98 2.10 -0.45
CA ALA A 267 10.34 1.67 -1.82
C ALA A 267 11.84 1.60 -2.13
N ARG A 268 12.76 1.82 -1.16
CA ARG A 268 14.20 1.88 -1.44
C ARG A 268 14.73 0.60 -2.09
N HIS A 269 14.47 -0.55 -1.47
CA HIS A 269 14.98 -1.82 -1.97
C HIS A 269 14.42 -2.18 -3.34
N ALA A 270 13.14 -1.92 -3.58
CA ALA A 270 12.52 -2.17 -4.88
C ALA A 270 13.09 -1.27 -5.98
N ALA A 271 13.37 0.00 -5.66
CA ALA A 271 14.04 0.92 -6.59
C ALA A 271 15.49 0.51 -6.90
N GLU A 272 16.20 -0.04 -5.92
CA GLU A 272 17.55 -0.60 -6.14
C GLU A 272 17.53 -1.84 -7.03
N LEU A 273 16.54 -2.72 -6.88
CA LEU A 273 16.35 -3.90 -7.75
C LEU A 273 15.99 -3.49 -9.18
N GLU A 274 15.03 -2.57 -9.35
CA GLU A 274 14.63 -2.05 -10.67
C GLU A 274 15.84 -1.49 -11.43
N ALA A 275 16.68 -0.71 -10.77
CA ALA A 275 17.88 -0.14 -11.39
C ALA A 275 18.90 -1.22 -11.83
N VAL A 276 19.00 -2.33 -11.10
CA VAL A 276 19.89 -3.46 -11.48
C VAL A 276 19.34 -4.18 -12.70
N ASP A 277 18.04 -4.41 -12.78
CA ASP A 277 17.40 -5.07 -13.91
C ASP A 277 17.46 -4.21 -15.19
N GLU A 278 17.27 -2.89 -15.09
CA GLU A 278 17.44 -1.96 -16.21
C GLU A 278 18.88 -1.96 -16.75
N MET A 279 19.88 -2.03 -15.88
CA MET A 279 21.29 -2.15 -16.29
C MET A 279 21.56 -3.49 -17.00
N ALA A 280 20.96 -4.58 -16.54
CA ALA A 280 21.12 -5.91 -17.13
C ALA A 280 20.48 -5.98 -18.53
N ASP A 281 19.36 -5.29 -18.74
CA ASP A 281 18.64 -5.21 -20.02
C ASP A 281 19.23 -4.18 -21.01
N GLY A 282 20.31 -3.47 -20.63
CA GLY A 282 20.97 -2.46 -21.46
C GLY A 282 20.16 -1.16 -21.64
N ARG A 283 19.15 -0.94 -20.84
CA ARG A 283 18.37 0.31 -20.73
C ARG A 283 19.04 1.26 -19.74
N ALA A 284 20.17 1.88 -20.13
CA ALA A 284 20.82 2.88 -19.28
C ALA A 284 19.93 4.12 -19.10
N PRO A 285 19.83 4.69 -17.89
CA PRO A 285 19.11 5.92 -17.68
C PRO A 285 19.70 7.04 -18.54
N GLN A 286 18.86 7.71 -19.32
CA GLN A 286 19.27 8.91 -20.06
C GLN A 286 19.59 9.99 -19.04
N SER A 287 20.88 10.28 -18.87
CA SER A 287 21.32 11.43 -18.05
C SER A 287 20.88 12.71 -18.75
N GLU A 288 19.95 13.45 -18.16
CA GLU A 288 19.71 14.84 -18.49
C GLU A 288 20.98 15.64 -18.18
N ASN A 289 21.85 15.79 -19.18
CA ASN A 289 22.93 16.75 -19.17
C ASN A 289 23.17 17.25 -20.59
N SER A 290 22.53 18.34 -20.96
CA SER A 290 23.04 19.26 -21.97
C SER A 290 22.58 20.68 -21.68
N THR A 291 23.23 21.30 -20.73
CA THR A 291 23.37 22.75 -20.69
C THR A 291 24.14 23.16 -21.93
N ASN A 292 23.44 23.57 -22.97
CA ASN A 292 24.04 24.33 -24.07
C ASN A 292 24.37 25.72 -23.57
N LEU A 293 25.60 25.91 -23.15
CA LEU A 293 26.28 27.20 -23.14
C LEU A 293 26.65 27.52 -24.61
N THR A 294 25.86 28.34 -25.26
CA THR A 294 26.28 29.02 -26.47
C THR A 294 26.94 30.32 -26.05
N ASP A 295 28.25 30.33 -26.07
CA ASP A 295 29.05 31.52 -26.09
C ASP A 295 28.70 32.36 -27.33
N GLY A 296 28.22 33.58 -27.11
CA GLY A 296 28.08 34.60 -28.12
C GLY A 296 29.29 35.51 -28.05
N GLU A 297 30.24 35.34 -28.94
CA GLU A 297 31.26 36.34 -29.24
C GLU A 297 30.87 37.17 -30.47
N SER A 298 30.90 38.47 -30.23
CA SER A 298 31.43 39.55 -31.05
C SER A 298 31.08 39.66 -32.54
N SER A 299 30.41 40.69 -32.93
CA SER A 299 30.93 41.84 -33.74
C SER A 299 29.88 42.95 -33.87
#